data_fff4b2417b16c9a4e2edff57e4cb14dd
#
_entry.id   fff4b2417b16c9a4e2edff57e4cb14dd
#
_cell.length_a   1.000
_cell.length_b   1.000
_cell.length_c   1.000
_cell.angle_alpha   90.00
_cell.angle_beta   90.00
_cell.angle_gamma   90.00
#
_symmetry.space_group_name_H-M   'P 1'
#
loop_
_entity.id
_entity.type
_entity.pdbx_description
1 polymer ?
#
loop_
_entity_poly.entity_id
_entity_poly.type
_entity_poly.pdbx_seq_one_letter_code
_entity_poly.pdbx_strand_id
1 'polypeptide(L)' 'MKEATVQVQGMTCRSCVPKIEGAISAIGAEGRVNFEQGTVDVRFDEEKVQISKIQEAIQKKGYNAVLV' A
#
# COMPACT_ATOMS: atom_id res chain seq x y z
N MET A 1 1.22 -16.64 -2.78
CA MET A 1 1.17 -15.19 -2.52
C MET A 1 -0.08 -14.85 -1.74
N LYS A 2 0.04 -13.91 -0.83
CA LYS A 2 -1.11 -13.44 -0.06
C LYS A 2 -1.58 -12.09 -0.57
N GLU A 3 -2.87 -11.85 -0.41
CA GLU A 3 -3.47 -10.57 -0.74
C GLU A 3 -4.03 -9.94 0.52
N ALA A 4 -3.88 -8.63 0.62
CA ALA A 4 -4.41 -7.86 1.73
C ALA A 4 -4.95 -6.54 1.20
N THR A 5 -5.94 -6.01 1.89
CA THR A 5 -6.48 -4.70 1.58
C THR A 5 -6.09 -3.74 2.70
N VAL A 6 -5.49 -2.64 2.33
CA VAL A 6 -5.05 -1.61 3.27
C VAL A 6 -5.82 -0.34 2.98
N GLN A 7 -6.42 0.23 4.01
CA GLN A 7 -7.08 1.52 3.89
C GLN A 7 -6.05 2.63 4.11
N VAL A 8 -5.94 3.53 3.15
CA VAL A 8 -4.98 4.62 3.21
C VAL A 8 -5.72 5.93 3.46
N GLN A 9 -5.39 6.57 4.56
CA GLN A 9 -5.95 7.87 4.91
C GLN A 9 -4.99 8.98 4.48
N GLY A 10 -5.55 10.10 4.08
CA GLY A 10 -4.78 11.23 3.61
C GLY A 10 -4.48 11.20 2.12
N MET A 11 -5.03 10.24 1.41
CA MET A 11 -4.89 10.16 -0.04
C MET A 11 -5.94 11.06 -0.69
N THR A 12 -5.62 12.34 -0.82
CA THR A 12 -6.58 13.34 -1.26
C THR A 12 -6.44 13.71 -2.73
N CYS A 13 -5.43 13.24 -3.41
CA CYS A 13 -5.20 13.55 -4.80
C CYS A 13 -4.69 12.34 -5.56
N ARG A 14 -4.97 12.32 -6.86
CA ARG A 14 -4.55 11.20 -7.70
C ARG A 14 -3.04 11.10 -7.86
N SER A 15 -2.33 12.18 -7.67
CA SER A 15 -0.88 12.16 -7.74
C SER A 15 -0.24 11.34 -6.61
N CYS A 16 -1.01 11.04 -5.57
CA CYS A 16 -0.55 10.18 -4.49
C CYS A 16 -0.49 8.70 -4.89
N VAL A 17 -1.30 8.30 -5.87
CA VAL A 17 -1.42 6.90 -6.29
C VAL A 17 -0.08 6.31 -6.74
N PRO A 18 0.66 6.93 -7.68
CA PRO A 18 1.93 6.36 -8.12
C PRO A 18 2.98 6.34 -7.00
N LYS A 19 2.88 7.24 -6.03
CA LYS A 19 3.80 7.24 -4.90
C LYS A 19 3.59 6.02 -4.02
N ILE A 20 2.34 5.69 -3.74
CA ILE A 20 2.00 4.52 -2.93
C ILE A 20 2.35 3.24 -3.66
N GLU A 21 2.00 3.15 -4.94
CA GLU A 21 2.33 1.98 -5.75
C GLU A 21 3.84 1.78 -5.85
N GLY A 22 4.58 2.87 -6.02
CA GLY A 22 6.03 2.81 -6.07
C GLY A 22 6.65 2.35 -4.76
N ALA A 23 6.10 2.79 -3.64
CA ALA A 23 6.58 2.38 -2.32
C ALA A 23 6.37 0.87 -2.12
N ILE A 24 5.22 0.37 -2.53
CA ILE A 24 4.90 -1.06 -2.40
C ILE A 24 5.80 -1.88 -3.33
N SER A 25 5.97 -1.43 -4.57
CA SER A 25 6.80 -2.11 -5.54
C SER A 25 8.26 -2.16 -5.10
N ALA A 26 8.74 -1.12 -4.43
CA ALA A 26 10.12 -1.02 -3.98
C ALA A 26 10.50 -2.11 -2.97
N ILE A 27 9.53 -2.62 -2.24
CA ILE A 27 9.78 -3.68 -1.26
C ILE A 27 9.49 -5.08 -1.81
N GLY A 28 9.22 -5.18 -3.11
CA GLY A 28 9.01 -6.46 -3.76
C GLY A 28 7.58 -6.97 -3.74
N ALA A 29 6.63 -6.10 -3.46
CA ALA A 29 5.21 -6.45 -3.48
C ALA A 29 4.51 -5.78 -4.67
N GLU A 30 3.29 -6.20 -4.93
CA GLU A 30 2.44 -5.55 -5.92
C GLU A 30 1.33 -4.80 -5.21
N GLY A 31 1.06 -3.58 -5.65
CA GLY A 31 -0.02 -2.78 -5.08
C GLY A 31 -0.92 -2.23 -6.16
N ARG A 32 -2.20 -2.26 -5.89
CA ARG A 32 -3.20 -1.64 -6.76
C ARG A 32 -4.02 -0.67 -5.91
N VAL A 33 -3.99 0.58 -6.27
CA VAL A 33 -4.69 1.62 -5.51
C VAL A 33 -6.11 1.78 -6.06
N ASN A 34 -7.09 1.74 -5.17
CA ASN A 34 -8.45 2.09 -5.49
C ASN A 34 -8.73 3.47 -4.89
N PHE A 35 -8.58 4.49 -5.71
CA PHE A 35 -8.69 5.87 -5.26
C PHE A 35 -10.10 6.20 -4.75
N GLU A 36 -11.12 5.65 -5.40
CA GLU A 36 -12.50 5.95 -5.05
C GLU A 36 -12.84 5.47 -3.64
N GLN A 37 -12.28 4.33 -3.23
CA GLN A 37 -12.53 3.77 -1.91
C GLN A 37 -11.45 4.16 -0.91
N GLY A 38 -10.35 4.73 -1.38
CA GLY A 38 -9.23 5.05 -0.51
C GLY A 38 -8.50 3.83 0.01
N THR A 39 -8.54 2.74 -0.74
CA THR A 39 -7.91 1.48 -0.35
C THR A 39 -6.83 1.07 -1.33
N VAL A 40 -5.94 0.22 -0.86
CA VAL A 40 -4.88 -0.36 -1.68
C VAL A 40 -4.94 -1.87 -1.53
N ASP A 41 -5.10 -2.56 -2.66
CA ASP A 41 -5.01 -4.00 -2.69
C ASP A 41 -3.56 -4.38 -2.87
N VAL A 42 -3.01 -5.10 -1.92
CA VAL A 42 -1.60 -5.47 -1.91
C VAL A 42 -1.47 -6.97 -2.09
N ARG A 43 -0.62 -7.36 -3.02
CA ARG A 43 -0.29 -8.76 -3.24
C ARG A 43 1.19 -8.96 -2.93
N PHE A 44 1.50 -9.86 -2.04
CA PHE A 44 2.86 -10.06 -1.59
C PHE A 44 3.13 -11.52 -1.24
N ASP A 45 4.40 -11.89 -1.26
CA ASP A 45 4.87 -13.20 -0.81
C ASP A 45 5.25 -13.06 0.66
N GLU A 46 4.46 -13.66 1.54
CA GLU A 46 4.67 -13.52 2.99
C GLU A 46 5.98 -14.13 3.47
N GLU A 47 6.61 -14.97 2.66
CA GLU A 47 7.94 -15.48 2.98
C GLU A 47 9.04 -14.45 2.74
N LYS A 48 8.79 -13.51 1.85
CA LYS A 48 9.76 -12.47 1.50
C LYS A 48 9.41 -11.11 2.06
N VAL A 49 8.13 -10.79 2.14
CA VAL A 49 7.63 -9.48 2.54
C VAL A 49 6.53 -9.66 3.57
N GLN A 50 6.58 -8.87 4.62
CA GLN A 50 5.55 -8.86 5.65
C GLN A 50 4.60 -7.69 5.44
N ILE A 51 3.35 -7.87 5.86
CA ILE A 51 2.34 -6.81 5.75
C ILE A 51 2.76 -5.54 6.52
N SER A 52 3.46 -5.72 7.63
CA SER A 52 3.96 -4.59 8.41
C SER A 52 4.95 -3.75 7.61
N LYS A 53 5.73 -4.37 6.75
CA LYS A 53 6.66 -3.64 5.88
C LYS A 53 5.92 -2.80 4.85
N ILE A 54 4.79 -3.33 4.36
CA ILE A 54 3.96 -2.60 3.41
C ILE A 54 3.35 -1.37 4.08
N GLN A 55 2.80 -1.54 5.28
CA GLN A 55 2.25 -0.42 6.04
C GLN A 55 3.32 0.63 6.33
N GLU A 56 4.50 0.19 6.73
CA GLU A 56 5.60 1.09 7.01
C GLU A 56 6.02 1.88 5.77
N ALA A 57 6.10 1.21 4.63
CA ALA A 57 6.46 1.87 3.38
C ALA A 57 5.46 2.96 3.01
N ILE A 58 4.18 2.70 3.21
CA ILE A 58 3.13 3.70 2.95
C ILE A 58 3.24 4.85 3.95
N GLN A 59 3.46 4.54 5.23
CA GLN A 59 3.59 5.56 6.27
C GLN A 59 4.77 6.48 6.03
N LYS A 60 5.86 5.95 5.50
CA LYS A 60 7.04 6.76 5.16
C LYS A 60 6.75 7.80 4.09
N LYS A 61 5.74 7.59 3.29
CA LYS A 61 5.33 8.57 2.27
C LYS A 61 4.39 9.63 2.83
N GLY A 62 4.06 9.56 4.11
CA GLY A 62 3.21 10.54 4.75
C GLY A 62 1.74 10.16 4.81
N TYR A 63 1.40 8.92 4.53
CA TYR A 63 0.03 8.44 4.55
C TYR A 63 -0.19 7.50 5.72
N ASN A 64 -1.43 7.44 6.18
CA ASN A 64 -1.82 6.55 7.26
C ASN A 64 -2.39 5.27 6.64
N ALA A 65 -1.74 4.15 6.90
CA ALA A 65 -2.16 2.86 6.36
C ALA A 65 -2.77 2.01 7.48
N VAL A 66 -4.00 1.59 7.28
CA VAL A 66 -4.72 0.76 8.23
C VAL A 66 -5.11 -0.53 7.54
N LEU A 67 -4.77 -1.65 8.15
CA LEU A 67 -5.15 -2.96 7.61
C LEU A 67 -6.64 -3.18 7.81
N VAL A 68 -7.28 -3.53 6.73
CA VAL A 68 -8.73 -3.79 6.75
C VAL A 68 -9.00 -5.28 6.98
#